data_af921c3a0952961e1d85f9cf0b9bd1b2
#
_entry.id   af921c3a0952961e1d85f9cf0b9bd1b2
#
_cell.length_a   1.000
_cell.length_b   1.000
_cell.length_c   1.000
_cell.angle_alpha   90.00
_cell.angle_beta   90.00
_cell.angle_gamma   90.00
#
_symmetry.space_group_name_H-M   'P 1'
#
loop_
_entity.id
_entity.type
_entity.pdbx_description
1 polymer ?
#
loop_
_entity_poly.entity_id
_entity_poly.type
_entity_poly.pdbx_seq_one_letter_code
_entity_poly.pdbx_strand_id
1 'polypeptide(L)'
;MSFWFWTLFKFAKLIVPYLAAQQEYKLNRLEKQFSAYHLVVIDELGYVPFSKTGAELLFQFCSSRHERGSVIITTNLEFPKWTEVFLDEQMTAALLDRLTHKAHILNINGESYRFKQALAKQQSSD
;
A
#
# COMPACT_ATOMS: atom_id res chain seq x y z
N MET A 1 -0.36 27.63 -9.22
CA MET A 1 -1.40 26.79 -8.55
C MET A 1 -0.92 25.35 -8.54
N SER A 2 -0.56 24.85 -7.38
CA SER A 2 -0.22 23.43 -7.21
C SER A 2 -1.53 22.68 -6.93
N PHE A 3 -1.98 21.91 -7.92
CA PHE A 3 -3.07 20.97 -7.72
C PHE A 3 -2.52 19.78 -6.93
N TRP A 4 -2.94 19.62 -5.71
CA TRP A 4 -2.66 18.44 -4.91
C TRP A 4 -3.61 17.33 -5.36
N PHE A 5 -3.14 16.47 -6.25
CA PHE A 5 -3.91 15.28 -6.60
C PHE A 5 -3.65 14.21 -5.54
N TRP A 6 -4.65 13.97 -4.72
CA TRP A 6 -4.68 12.83 -3.82
C TRP A 6 -5.14 11.62 -4.63
N THR A 7 -4.25 10.71 -4.89
CA THR A 7 -4.66 9.46 -5.52
C THR A 7 -4.64 8.37 -4.47
N LEU A 8 -5.83 7.99 -4.01
CA LEU A 8 -6.02 6.88 -3.09
C LEU A 8 -6.07 5.59 -3.90
N PHE A 9 -5.07 4.74 -3.70
CA PHE A 9 -5.05 3.42 -4.29
C PHE A 9 -5.35 2.37 -3.23
N LYS A 10 -6.43 1.60 -3.41
CA LYS A 10 -6.56 0.30 -2.78
C LYS A 10 -5.57 -0.62 -3.46
N PHE A 11 -4.71 -1.27 -2.69
CA PHE A 11 -3.59 -2.04 -3.22
C PHE A 11 -4.03 -3.11 -4.23
N ALA A 12 -5.17 -3.78 -4.01
CA ALA A 12 -5.76 -4.72 -4.96
C ALA A 12 -6.03 -4.09 -6.35
N LYS A 13 -6.29 -2.79 -6.40
CA LYS A 13 -6.47 -2.05 -7.67
C LYS A 13 -5.14 -1.67 -8.33
N LEU A 14 -4.06 -1.57 -7.57
CA LEU A 14 -2.74 -1.27 -8.10
C LEU A 14 -2.11 -2.49 -8.79
N ILE A 15 -2.25 -3.68 -8.20
CA ILE A 15 -1.69 -4.91 -8.76
C ILE A 15 -2.36 -5.31 -10.08
N VAL A 16 -3.68 -5.19 -10.19
CA VAL A 16 -4.40 -5.57 -11.40
C VAL A 16 -3.94 -4.79 -12.63
N PRO A 17 -3.80 -3.45 -12.60
CA PRO A 17 -3.21 -2.71 -13.72
C PRO A 17 -1.75 -3.08 -14.00
N TYR A 18 -0.94 -3.33 -12.97
CA TYR A 18 0.44 -3.77 -13.14
C TYR A 18 0.57 -5.15 -13.78
N LEU A 19 -0.24 -6.11 -13.36
CA LEU A 19 -0.29 -7.44 -13.96
C LEU A 19 -0.81 -7.40 -15.41
N ALA A 20 -1.79 -6.57 -15.70
CA ALA A 20 -2.29 -6.35 -17.05
C ALA A 20 -1.28 -5.62 -17.96
N ALA A 21 -0.38 -4.85 -17.35
CA ALA A 21 0.65 -4.08 -18.04
C ALA A 21 1.98 -4.84 -18.20
N GLN A 22 1.99 -6.18 -18.11
CA GLN A 22 3.19 -7.03 -18.22
C GLN A 22 3.95 -6.90 -19.55
N GLN A 23 3.42 -6.18 -20.50
CA GLN A 23 4.21 -5.68 -21.62
C GLN A 23 5.04 -4.48 -21.13
N GLU A 24 6.36 -4.56 -21.23
CA GLU A 24 7.35 -3.56 -20.80
C GLU A 24 6.93 -2.11 -21.06
N TYR A 25 6.25 -1.87 -22.16
CA TYR A 25 5.81 -0.57 -22.61
C TYR A 25 4.74 0.07 -21.69
N LYS A 26 3.79 -0.73 -21.22
CA LYS A 26 2.72 -0.26 -20.32
C LYS A 26 3.20 -0.08 -18.87
N LEU A 27 4.17 -0.89 -18.44
CA LEU A 27 4.79 -0.79 -17.13
C LEU A 27 5.53 0.54 -16.98
N ASN A 28 6.37 0.90 -17.95
CA ASN A 28 7.08 2.18 -17.99
C ASN A 28 6.14 3.38 -17.97
N ARG A 29 4.99 3.25 -18.62
CA ARG A 29 3.97 4.30 -18.65
C ARG A 29 3.31 4.50 -17.29
N LEU A 30 3.01 3.41 -16.59
CA LEU A 30 2.47 3.47 -15.23
C LEU A 30 3.47 4.02 -14.23
N GLU A 31 4.73 3.62 -14.30
CA GLU A 31 5.79 4.16 -13.45
C GLU A 31 5.95 5.67 -13.65
N LYS A 32 5.94 6.14 -14.88
CA LYS A 32 5.94 7.59 -15.19
C LYS A 32 4.72 8.30 -14.64
N GLN A 33 3.54 7.69 -14.73
CA GLN A 33 2.32 8.26 -14.19
C GLN A 33 2.40 8.41 -12.68
N PHE A 34 2.86 7.39 -11.96
CA PHE A 34 3.01 7.44 -10.51
C PHE A 34 4.15 8.36 -10.06
N SER A 35 5.21 8.49 -10.84
CA SER A 35 6.31 9.41 -10.53
C SER A 35 5.90 10.87 -10.58
N ALA A 36 4.81 11.20 -11.29
CA ALA A 36 4.27 12.55 -11.35
C ALA A 36 3.53 12.98 -10.08
N TYR A 37 3.12 12.04 -9.22
CA TYR A 37 2.43 12.35 -7.97
C TYR A 37 3.41 12.64 -6.85
N HIS A 38 3.15 13.72 -6.10
CA HIS A 38 3.94 14.05 -4.92
C HIS A 38 3.70 13.07 -3.77
N LEU A 39 2.49 12.54 -3.68
CA LEU A 39 2.10 11.58 -2.65
C LEU A 39 1.27 10.46 -3.26
N VAL A 40 1.62 9.24 -2.90
CA VAL A 40 0.83 8.04 -3.21
C VAL A 40 0.39 7.38 -1.91
N VAL A 41 -0.89 7.06 -1.83
CA VAL A 41 -1.45 6.34 -0.68
C VAL A 41 -1.76 4.92 -1.10
N ILE A 42 -1.16 3.95 -0.41
CA ILE A 42 -1.45 2.54 -0.56
C ILE A 42 -2.29 2.12 0.65
N ASP A 43 -3.56 1.86 0.40
CA ASP A 43 -4.51 1.57 1.46
C ASP A 43 -4.76 0.07 1.59
N GLU A 44 -4.88 -0.40 2.84
CA GLU A 44 -5.16 -1.80 3.17
C GLU A 44 -4.13 -2.79 2.61
N LEU A 45 -2.84 -2.46 2.70
CA LEU A 45 -1.77 -3.36 2.28
C LEU A 45 -1.83 -4.68 3.05
N GLY A 46 -1.80 -5.80 2.31
CA GLY A 46 -1.81 -7.14 2.91
C GLY A 46 -3.19 -7.68 3.23
N TYR A 47 -4.27 -6.98 2.90
CA TYR A 47 -5.63 -7.51 3.04
C TYR A 47 -5.86 -8.74 2.15
N VAL A 48 -5.24 -8.77 0.98
CA VAL A 48 -5.22 -9.92 0.07
C VAL A 48 -3.78 -10.37 -0.11
N PRO A 49 -3.49 -11.68 -0.01
CA PRO A 49 -2.15 -12.19 -0.25
C PRO A 49 -1.66 -11.87 -1.66
N PHE A 50 -0.37 -11.59 -1.78
CA PHE A 50 0.26 -11.32 -3.07
C PHE A 50 0.66 -12.60 -3.78
N SER A 51 0.58 -12.60 -5.11
CA SER A 51 1.38 -13.50 -5.91
C SER A 51 2.86 -13.07 -5.85
N LYS A 52 3.78 -13.97 -6.19
CA LYS A 52 5.20 -13.64 -6.26
C LYS A 52 5.45 -12.42 -7.16
N THR A 53 4.83 -12.39 -8.33
CA THR A 53 4.92 -11.28 -9.27
C THR A 53 4.38 -9.97 -8.67
N GLY A 54 3.25 -10.03 -7.99
CA GLY A 54 2.66 -8.87 -7.31
C GLY A 54 3.56 -8.31 -6.22
N ALA A 55 4.19 -9.17 -5.43
CA ALA A 55 5.15 -8.78 -4.40
C ALA A 55 6.39 -8.09 -5.01
N GLU A 56 6.94 -8.64 -6.07
CA GLU A 56 8.07 -8.05 -6.80
C GLU A 56 7.72 -6.67 -7.37
N LEU A 57 6.53 -6.52 -7.94
CA LEU A 57 6.06 -5.24 -8.48
C LEU A 57 5.89 -4.17 -7.39
N LEU A 58 5.37 -4.55 -6.24
CA LEU A 58 5.29 -3.62 -5.12
C LEU A 58 6.68 -3.21 -4.63
N PHE A 59 7.60 -4.15 -4.54
CA PHE A 59 8.98 -3.87 -4.19
C PHE A 59 9.61 -2.86 -5.16
N GLN A 60 9.44 -3.07 -6.46
CA GLN A 60 9.93 -2.15 -7.49
C GLN A 60 9.29 -0.77 -7.37
N PHE A 61 7.98 -0.72 -7.15
CA PHE A 61 7.26 0.53 -6.95
C PHE A 61 7.79 1.32 -5.75
N CYS A 62 7.89 0.68 -4.59
CA CYS A 62 8.42 1.31 -3.38
C CYS A 62 9.87 1.75 -3.56
N SER A 63 10.68 0.95 -4.26
CA SER A 63 12.07 1.29 -4.56
C SER A 63 12.17 2.50 -5.48
N SER A 64 11.30 2.62 -6.48
CA SER A 64 11.29 3.75 -7.41
C SER A 64 10.91 5.06 -6.72
N ARG A 65 10.11 4.99 -5.65
CA ARG A 65 9.70 6.17 -4.89
C ARG A 65 10.63 6.52 -3.73
N HIS A 66 11.54 5.62 -3.36
CA HIS A 66 12.48 5.85 -2.26
C HIS A 66 13.29 7.13 -2.50
N GLU A 67 13.23 8.07 -1.55
CA GLU A 67 13.88 9.39 -1.62
C GLU A 67 13.42 10.31 -2.79
N ARG A 68 12.41 9.91 -3.54
CA ARG A 68 11.91 10.68 -4.69
C ARG A 68 10.49 11.19 -4.52
N GLY A 69 9.67 10.47 -3.78
CA GLY A 69 8.29 10.82 -3.56
C GLY A 69 7.77 10.26 -2.24
N SER A 70 6.70 10.84 -1.75
CA SER A 70 6.08 10.44 -0.49
C SER A 70 5.13 9.28 -0.70
N VAL A 71 5.12 8.36 0.27
CA VAL A 71 4.19 7.21 0.29
C VAL A 71 3.57 7.12 1.68
N ILE A 72 2.26 6.95 1.73
CA ILE A 72 1.54 6.57 2.94
C ILE A 72 1.04 5.15 2.74
N ILE A 73 1.32 4.28 3.69
CA ILE A 73 0.83 2.91 3.67
C ILE A 73 -0.05 2.70 4.89
N THR A 74 -1.26 2.22 4.68
CA THR A 74 -2.12 1.73 5.74
C THR A 74 -2.16 0.22 5.70
N THR A 75 -2.10 -0.41 6.86
CA THR A 75 -2.14 -1.86 6.98
C THR A 75 -2.63 -2.27 8.37
N ASN A 76 -3.25 -3.42 8.45
CA ASN A 76 -3.60 -4.06 9.72
C ASN A 76 -2.55 -5.11 10.13
N LEU A 77 -1.48 -5.28 9.34
CA LEU A 77 -0.45 -6.26 9.59
C LEU A 77 0.73 -5.65 10.35
N GLU A 78 1.15 -6.32 11.40
CA GLU A 78 2.43 -6.05 12.03
C GLU A 78 3.59 -6.47 11.13
N PHE A 79 4.72 -5.79 11.21
CA PHE A 79 5.87 -6.04 10.34
C PHE A 79 6.33 -7.51 10.28
N PRO A 80 6.34 -8.28 11.39
CA PRO A 80 6.71 -9.70 11.32
C PRO A 80 5.81 -10.55 10.42
N LYS A 81 4.56 -10.13 10.23
CA LYS A 81 3.60 -10.85 9.38
C LYS A 81 3.72 -10.50 7.89
N TRP A 82 4.50 -9.49 7.55
CA TRP A 82 4.68 -9.08 6.15
C TRP A 82 5.36 -10.18 5.31
N THR A 83 6.23 -10.98 5.90
CA THR A 83 6.85 -12.11 5.21
C THR A 83 5.82 -13.12 4.69
N GLU A 84 4.75 -13.37 5.45
CA GLU A 84 3.67 -14.26 5.03
C GLU A 84 2.92 -13.73 3.79
N VAL A 85 2.83 -12.41 3.66
CA VAL A 85 2.12 -11.75 2.55
C VAL A 85 3.00 -11.66 1.31
N PHE A 86 4.28 -11.34 1.47
CA PHE A 86 5.23 -11.16 0.38
C PHE A 86 5.92 -12.46 -0.05
N LEU A 87 5.81 -13.52 0.72
CA LEU A 87 6.29 -14.89 0.43
C LEU A 87 7.81 -15.05 0.31
N ASP A 88 8.57 -13.97 0.43
CA ASP A 88 10.04 -13.96 0.34
C ASP A 88 10.60 -13.16 1.51
N GLU A 89 11.40 -13.82 2.32
CA GLU A 89 11.95 -13.25 3.54
C GLU A 89 12.98 -12.15 3.26
N GLN A 90 13.84 -12.36 2.29
CA GLN A 90 14.89 -11.40 1.93
C GLN A 90 14.29 -10.15 1.28
N MET A 91 13.36 -10.34 0.37
CA MET A 91 12.67 -9.23 -0.28
C MET A 91 11.84 -8.43 0.72
N THR A 92 11.15 -9.09 1.64
CA THR A 92 10.38 -8.43 2.70
C THR A 92 11.27 -7.60 3.61
N ALA A 93 12.41 -8.15 4.03
CA ALA A 93 13.37 -7.42 4.85
C ALA A 93 13.91 -6.18 4.13
N ALA A 94 14.26 -6.31 2.86
CA ALA A 94 14.74 -5.20 2.04
C ALA A 94 13.65 -4.13 1.81
N LEU A 95 12.41 -4.55 1.63
CA LEU A 95 11.27 -3.64 1.50
C LEU A 95 11.01 -2.87 2.78
N LEU A 96 10.98 -3.55 3.92
CA LEU A 96 10.79 -2.92 5.23
C LEU A 96 11.91 -1.95 5.56
N ASP A 97 13.14 -2.32 5.26
CA ASP A 97 14.29 -1.43 5.44
C ASP A 97 14.12 -0.11 4.68
N ARG A 98 13.70 -0.17 3.43
CA ARG A 98 13.43 1.02 2.63
C ARG A 98 12.24 1.82 3.13
N LEU A 99 11.14 1.16 3.46
CA LEU A 99 9.91 1.83 3.90
C LEU A 99 10.07 2.49 5.27
N THR A 100 10.80 1.86 6.17
CA THR A 100 10.99 2.38 7.53
C THR A 100 12.12 3.40 7.63
N HIS A 101 12.96 3.51 6.62
CA HIS A 101 14.01 4.51 6.57
C HIS A 101 13.40 5.93 6.53
N LYS A 102 13.63 6.71 7.57
CA LYS A 102 13.04 8.06 7.75
C LYS A 102 11.50 8.10 7.71
N ALA A 103 10.85 7.01 8.08
CA ALA A 103 9.39 6.93 8.11
C ALA A 103 8.82 7.32 9.46
N HIS A 104 7.59 7.83 9.43
CA HIS A 104 6.77 7.99 10.62
C HIS A 104 5.87 6.77 10.74
N ILE A 105 6.06 5.99 11.81
CA ILE A 105 5.27 4.80 12.08
C ILE A 105 4.22 5.15 13.12
N LEU A 106 2.96 5.07 12.72
CA LEU A 106 1.82 5.35 13.59
C LEU A 106 1.11 4.03 13.90
N ASN A 107 1.12 3.66 15.16
CA ASN A 107 0.38 2.48 15.64
C ASN A 107 -0.95 2.96 16.23
N ILE A 108 -2.03 2.69 15.51
CA ILE A 108 -3.37 3.14 15.89
C ILE A 108 -4.12 1.94 16.44
N ASN A 109 -4.28 1.91 17.76
CA ASN A 109 -5.00 0.89 18.48
C ASN A 109 -6.32 1.45 18.98
N GLY A 110 -7.37 0.65 18.91
CA GLY A 110 -8.69 1.03 19.40
C GLY A 110 -9.80 0.21 18.75
N GLU A 111 -10.99 0.37 19.26
CA GLU A 111 -12.16 -0.25 18.66
C GLU A 111 -12.58 0.50 17.39
N SER A 112 -13.05 -0.25 16.41
CA SER A 112 -13.56 0.35 15.17
C SER A 112 -14.75 1.27 15.44
N TYR A 113 -14.63 2.52 15.03
CA TYR A 113 -15.72 3.50 15.11
C TYR A 113 -16.96 3.04 14.30
N ARG A 114 -16.75 2.44 13.15
CA ARG A 114 -17.84 1.90 12.32
C ARG A 114 -18.60 0.78 13.02
N PHE A 115 -17.87 -0.08 13.74
CA PHE A 115 -18.44 -1.16 14.54
C PHE A 115 -19.25 -0.60 15.70
N LYS A 116 -18.71 0.38 16.42
CA LYS A 116 -19.42 1.09 17.51
C LYS A 116 -20.71 1.74 17.00
N GLN A 117 -20.68 2.40 15.86
CA GLN A 117 -21.88 2.99 15.25
C GLN A 117 -22.92 1.93 14.87
N ALA A 118 -22.49 0.81 14.29
CA ALA A 118 -23.39 -0.28 13.93
C ALA A 118 -24.09 -0.87 15.16
N LEU A 119 -23.37 -1.08 16.25
CA LEU A 119 -23.93 -1.54 17.53
C LEU A 119 -24.92 -0.52 18.10
N ALA A 120 -24.59 0.77 18.08
CA ALA A 120 -25.48 1.83 18.57
C ALA A 120 -26.79 1.90 17.77
N LYS A 121 -26.73 1.70 16.46
CA LYS A 121 -27.92 1.63 15.59
C LYS A 121 -28.79 0.42 15.90
N GLN A 122 -28.21 -0.75 16.17
CA GLN A 122 -28.96 -1.93 16.60
C GLN A 122 -29.68 -1.71 17.93
N GLN A 123 -29.03 -1.09 18.89
CA GLN A 123 -29.61 -0.80 20.21
C GLN A 123 -30.72 0.25 20.15
N SER A 124 -30.69 1.17 19.19
CA SER A 124 -31.73 2.19 19.02
C SER A 124 -32.95 1.71 18.24
N SER A 125 -32.87 0.56 17.54
CA SER A 125 -33.98 -0.03 16.79
C SER A 125 -34.78 -1.09 17.56
N ASP A 126 -34.37 -1.42 18.76
CA ASP A 126 -35.09 -2.22 19.73
C ASP A 126 -35.86 -1.26 20.71
#